data_4dbc46e7c32256156d1780c9dba29f67
#
_entry.id   4dbc46e7c32256156d1780c9dba29f67
#
_cell.length_a   1.000
_cell.length_b   1.000
_cell.length_c   1.000
_cell.angle_alpha   90.00
_cell.angle_beta   90.00
_cell.angle_gamma   90.00
#
_symmetry.space_group_name_H-M   'P 1'
#
loop_
_entity.id
_entity.type
_entity.pdbx_description
1 polymer ?
#
loop_
_entity_poly.entity_id
_entity_poly.type
_entity_poly.pdbx_seq_one_letter_code
_entity_poly.pdbx_strand_id
1 'polypeptide(L)'
;FPRCEKPGINLTSISLISKLSWRAIKEDYSLDQYEQALNEVQATPRSFTPWQVAIGGGFACGGFCIQFGCDWTAFFYASIAAIVGFRLRAYLNEKGSNGYVNIGIAAFVSTLLAWLSTFISTPAVAQYLPEWLYAILHTDTPWHPLMACALFIVPGVPLINFVSDMIESHIQMGLSRAI
;
A
#
# COMPACT_ATOMS: atom_id res chain seq x y z
N PHE A 1 -6.29 -23.31 -18.05
CA PHE A 1 -6.29 -22.53 -16.81
C PHE A 1 -6.60 -21.10 -17.17
N PRO A 2 -7.67 -20.46 -16.64
CA PRO A 2 -7.92 -19.04 -16.86
C PRO A 2 -6.77 -18.25 -16.23
N ARG A 3 -6.12 -17.38 -17.03
CA ARG A 3 -5.12 -16.44 -16.52
C ARG A 3 -5.82 -15.46 -15.59
N CYS A 4 -5.32 -15.33 -14.37
CA CYS A 4 -5.73 -14.25 -13.46
C CYS A 4 -5.25 -12.92 -14.06
N GLU A 5 -6.15 -12.18 -14.73
CA GLU A 5 -5.81 -10.96 -15.47
C GLU A 5 -5.52 -9.74 -14.60
N LYS A 6 -5.75 -9.79 -13.29
CA LYS A 6 -5.50 -8.65 -12.40
C LYS A 6 -4.79 -9.11 -11.12
N PRO A 7 -3.50 -8.77 -10.96
CA PRO A 7 -2.80 -8.99 -9.71
C PRO A 7 -3.34 -8.01 -8.65
N GLY A 8 -4.27 -8.45 -7.86
CA GLY A 8 -4.82 -7.68 -6.75
C GLY A 8 -5.40 -8.61 -5.70
N ILE A 9 -4.81 -8.62 -4.51
CA ILE A 9 -5.32 -9.39 -3.38
C ILE A 9 -6.49 -8.64 -2.78
N ASN A 10 -7.68 -9.23 -2.83
CA ASN A 10 -8.86 -8.72 -2.14
C ASN A 10 -8.98 -9.43 -0.78
N LEU A 11 -8.41 -8.82 0.26
CA LEU A 11 -8.42 -9.38 1.62
C LEU A 11 -9.85 -9.58 2.16
N THR A 12 -10.81 -8.74 1.75
CA THR A 12 -12.23 -8.90 2.12
C THR A 12 -12.79 -10.20 1.55
N SER A 13 -12.58 -10.46 0.26
CA SER A 13 -13.03 -11.70 -0.37
C SER A 13 -12.36 -12.94 0.25
N ILE A 14 -11.06 -12.87 0.54
CA ILE A 14 -10.35 -13.95 1.22
C ILE A 14 -10.94 -14.22 2.60
N SER A 15 -11.21 -13.18 3.39
CA SER A 15 -11.83 -13.32 4.70
C SER A 15 -13.25 -13.91 4.61
N LEU A 16 -14.04 -13.48 3.63
CA LEU A 16 -15.39 -14.01 3.42
C LEU A 16 -15.38 -15.48 2.98
N ILE A 17 -14.48 -15.85 2.06
CA ILE A 17 -14.32 -17.24 1.62
C ILE A 17 -13.86 -18.12 2.79
N SER A 18 -12.92 -17.65 3.59
CA SER A 18 -12.46 -18.39 4.79
C SER A 18 -13.62 -18.63 5.77
N LYS A 19 -14.42 -17.57 6.06
CA LYS A 19 -15.60 -17.70 6.92
C LYS A 19 -16.65 -18.63 6.32
N LEU A 20 -16.87 -18.56 4.99
CA LEU A 20 -17.80 -19.45 4.28
C LEU A 20 -17.36 -20.91 4.41
N SER A 21 -16.07 -21.21 4.20
CA SER A 21 -15.53 -22.56 4.33
C SER A 21 -15.74 -23.15 5.72
N TRP A 22 -15.48 -22.37 6.77
CA TRP A 22 -15.74 -22.80 8.15
C TRP A 22 -17.22 -23.02 8.43
N ARG A 23 -18.10 -22.16 7.89
CA ARG A 23 -19.55 -22.29 8.05
C ARG A 23 -20.07 -23.52 7.31
N ALA A 24 -19.61 -23.74 6.08
CA ALA A 24 -20.01 -24.89 5.26
C ALA A 24 -19.68 -26.23 5.92
N ILE A 25 -18.53 -26.34 6.59
CA ILE A 25 -18.14 -27.53 7.35
C ILE A 25 -19.02 -27.70 8.59
N LYS A 26 -19.33 -26.60 9.29
CA LYS A 26 -20.09 -26.66 10.54
C LYS A 26 -21.57 -26.95 10.33
N GLU A 27 -22.16 -26.44 9.27
CA GLU A 27 -23.59 -26.51 8.94
C GLU A 27 -23.91 -27.53 7.86
N ASP A 28 -22.91 -28.32 7.42
CA ASP A 28 -23.01 -29.39 6.43
C ASP A 28 -23.72 -28.96 5.13
N TYR A 29 -23.19 -27.90 4.51
CA TYR A 29 -23.78 -27.35 3.28
C TYR A 29 -23.79 -28.36 2.15
N SER A 30 -24.91 -28.41 1.41
CA SER A 30 -24.96 -29.08 0.12
C SER A 30 -24.08 -28.34 -0.91
N LEU A 31 -23.69 -29.02 -2.00
CA LEU A 31 -22.88 -28.43 -3.06
C LEU A 31 -23.53 -27.18 -3.64
N ASP A 32 -24.84 -27.23 -3.87
CA ASP A 32 -25.62 -26.11 -4.45
C ASP A 32 -25.64 -24.89 -3.49
N GLN A 33 -25.79 -25.13 -2.18
CA GLN A 33 -25.75 -24.09 -1.17
C GLN A 33 -24.37 -23.42 -1.09
N TYR A 34 -23.31 -24.23 -1.18
CA TYR A 34 -21.95 -23.70 -1.18
C TYR A 34 -21.65 -22.86 -2.42
N GLU A 35 -22.09 -23.34 -3.61
CA GLU A 35 -21.91 -22.60 -4.86
C GLU A 35 -22.67 -21.29 -4.86
N GLN A 36 -23.90 -21.27 -4.34
CA GLN A 36 -24.71 -20.06 -4.21
C GLN A 36 -24.05 -19.02 -3.30
N ALA A 37 -23.59 -19.46 -2.11
CA ALA A 37 -22.88 -18.59 -1.17
C ALA A 37 -21.52 -18.10 -1.71
N LEU A 38 -20.82 -18.91 -2.52
CA LEU A 38 -19.57 -18.50 -3.17
C LEU A 38 -19.83 -17.41 -4.23
N ASN A 39 -20.91 -17.54 -5.00
CA ASN A 39 -21.32 -16.53 -5.98
C ASN A 39 -21.69 -15.21 -5.30
N GLU A 40 -22.36 -15.23 -4.15
CA GLU A 40 -22.63 -14.04 -3.34
C GLU A 40 -21.33 -13.33 -2.88
N VAL A 41 -20.35 -14.09 -2.43
CA VAL A 41 -19.03 -13.53 -2.04
C VAL A 41 -18.32 -12.90 -3.25
N GLN A 42 -18.40 -13.53 -4.43
CA GLN A 42 -17.80 -12.98 -5.65
C GLN A 42 -18.51 -11.71 -6.12
N ALA A 43 -19.83 -11.61 -5.94
CA ALA A 43 -20.63 -10.45 -6.28
C ALA A 43 -20.45 -9.28 -5.29
N THR A 44 -19.80 -9.50 -4.13
CA THR A 44 -19.61 -8.46 -3.11
C THR A 44 -18.70 -7.34 -3.64
N PRO A 45 -19.19 -6.09 -3.73
CA PRO A 45 -18.38 -4.97 -4.23
C PRO A 45 -17.20 -4.66 -3.31
N ARG A 46 -16.20 -3.98 -3.84
CA ARG A 46 -15.05 -3.52 -3.04
C ARG A 46 -15.52 -2.66 -1.88
N SER A 47 -15.07 -2.98 -0.66
CA SER A 47 -15.50 -2.30 0.57
C SER A 47 -15.01 -0.84 0.67
N PHE A 48 -13.92 -0.49 -0.03
CA PHE A 48 -13.28 0.82 0.09
C PHE A 48 -13.16 1.54 -1.25
N THR A 49 -13.42 2.84 -1.22
CA THR A 49 -13.19 3.71 -2.38
C THR A 49 -11.69 3.92 -2.61
N PRO A 50 -11.26 4.24 -3.85
CA PRO A 50 -9.86 4.54 -4.13
C PRO A 50 -9.27 5.66 -3.27
N TRP A 51 -10.08 6.63 -2.86
CA TRP A 51 -9.66 7.70 -1.95
C TRP A 51 -9.44 7.22 -0.53
N GLN A 52 -10.31 6.37 0.00
CA GLN A 52 -10.12 5.78 1.34
C GLN A 52 -8.84 4.95 1.40
N VAL A 53 -8.57 4.17 0.35
CA VAL A 53 -7.33 3.39 0.24
C VAL A 53 -6.10 4.31 0.16
N ALA A 54 -6.18 5.39 -0.61
CA ALA A 54 -5.06 6.34 -0.74
C ALA A 54 -4.77 7.04 0.59
N ILE A 55 -5.80 7.51 1.29
CA ILE A 55 -5.65 8.18 2.59
C ILE A 55 -5.09 7.20 3.63
N GLY A 56 -5.69 6.00 3.75
CA GLY A 56 -5.21 4.98 4.68
C GLY A 56 -3.77 4.56 4.40
N GLY A 57 -3.43 4.34 3.13
CA GLY A 57 -2.06 4.02 2.70
C GLY A 57 -1.07 5.15 2.96
N GLY A 58 -1.50 6.40 2.76
CA GLY A 58 -0.68 7.57 3.07
C GLY A 58 -0.33 7.69 4.55
N PHE A 59 -1.33 7.56 5.42
CA PHE A 59 -1.08 7.55 6.88
C PHE A 59 -0.25 6.35 7.33
N ALA A 60 -0.42 5.19 6.70
CA ALA A 60 0.44 4.04 6.97
C ALA A 60 1.92 4.34 6.63
N CYS A 61 2.18 4.96 5.47
CA CYS A 61 3.55 5.39 5.10
C CYS A 61 4.11 6.42 6.07
N GLY A 62 3.29 7.38 6.52
CA GLY A 62 3.69 8.32 7.57
C GLY A 62 4.01 7.60 8.89
N GLY A 63 3.21 6.61 9.28
CA GLY A 63 3.47 5.78 10.45
C GLY A 63 4.82 5.05 10.37
N PHE A 64 5.20 4.54 9.21
CA PHE A 64 6.55 4.00 8.98
C PHE A 64 7.62 5.07 9.12
N CYS A 65 7.37 6.30 8.66
CA CYS A 65 8.29 7.41 8.84
C CYS A 65 8.59 7.64 10.33
N ILE A 66 7.55 7.68 11.19
CA ILE A 66 7.72 7.80 12.64
C ILE A 66 8.51 6.62 13.22
N GLN A 67 8.25 5.41 12.74
CA GLN A 67 8.95 4.20 13.18
C GLN A 67 10.46 4.28 12.91
N PHE A 68 10.86 5.01 11.86
CA PHE A 68 12.26 5.33 11.56
C PHE A 68 12.81 6.53 12.35
N GLY A 69 12.02 7.13 13.23
CA GLY A 69 12.46 8.23 14.09
C GLY A 69 12.29 9.62 13.49
N CYS A 70 11.36 9.80 12.54
CA CYS A 70 11.08 11.12 11.98
C CYS A 70 10.26 12.00 12.92
N ASP A 71 10.33 13.31 12.68
CA ASP A 71 9.48 14.32 13.32
C ASP A 71 8.07 14.38 12.71
N TRP A 72 7.17 15.12 13.34
CA TRP A 72 5.78 15.27 12.88
C TRP A 72 5.66 15.94 11.52
N THR A 73 6.55 16.87 11.19
CA THR A 73 6.56 17.56 9.89
C THR A 73 6.92 16.57 8.78
N ALA A 74 7.94 15.74 8.98
CA ALA A 74 8.30 14.68 8.04
C ALA A 74 7.20 13.62 7.91
N PHE A 75 6.47 13.29 8.98
CA PHE A 75 5.29 12.43 8.91
C PHE A 75 4.24 12.97 7.93
N PHE A 76 3.91 14.27 8.01
CA PHE A 76 2.94 14.85 7.09
C PHE A 76 3.45 14.89 5.65
N TYR A 77 4.73 15.18 5.44
CA TYR A 77 5.34 15.13 4.11
C TYR A 77 5.27 13.74 3.49
N ALA A 78 5.64 12.71 4.24
CA ALA A 78 5.54 11.31 3.82
C ALA A 78 4.09 10.92 3.53
N SER A 79 3.15 11.29 4.41
CA SER A 79 1.73 10.97 4.27
C SER A 79 1.13 11.59 3.00
N ILE A 80 1.35 12.88 2.77
CA ILE A 80 0.82 13.61 1.60
C ILE A 80 1.42 13.05 0.31
N ALA A 81 2.74 12.88 0.25
CA ALA A 81 3.42 12.32 -0.91
C ALA A 81 2.92 10.90 -1.22
N ALA A 82 2.70 10.07 -0.19
CA ALA A 82 2.17 8.73 -0.33
C ALA A 82 0.70 8.72 -0.79
N ILE A 83 -0.16 9.62 -0.28
CA ILE A 83 -1.56 9.74 -0.74
C ILE A 83 -1.60 9.99 -2.26
N VAL A 84 -0.76 10.92 -2.75
CA VAL A 84 -0.65 11.20 -4.18
C VAL A 84 -0.18 9.97 -4.96
N GLY A 85 0.83 9.27 -4.47
CA GLY A 85 1.34 8.03 -5.08
C GLY A 85 0.28 6.93 -5.15
N PHE A 86 -0.45 6.66 -4.06
CA PHE A 86 -1.53 5.67 -4.04
C PHE A 86 -2.67 6.05 -4.98
N ARG A 87 -3.03 7.33 -5.02
CA ARG A 87 -4.09 7.80 -5.92
C ARG A 87 -3.69 7.67 -7.39
N LEU A 88 -2.44 8.03 -7.72
CA LEU A 88 -1.89 7.86 -9.05
C LEU A 88 -1.86 6.39 -9.47
N ARG A 89 -1.40 5.49 -8.58
CA ARG A 89 -1.41 4.04 -8.83
C ARG A 89 -2.81 3.52 -9.11
N ALA A 90 -3.81 3.95 -8.33
CA ALA A 90 -5.20 3.55 -8.55
C ALA A 90 -5.70 4.00 -9.92
N TYR A 91 -5.43 5.25 -10.29
CA TYR A 91 -5.80 5.83 -11.58
C TYR A 91 -5.15 5.09 -12.77
N LEU A 92 -3.85 4.77 -12.67
CA LEU A 92 -3.15 4.02 -13.72
C LEU A 92 -3.68 2.58 -13.85
N ASN A 93 -4.05 1.94 -12.74
CA ASN A 93 -4.65 0.61 -12.74
C ASN A 93 -6.04 0.61 -13.40
N GLU A 94 -6.84 1.66 -13.23
CA GLU A 94 -8.12 1.83 -13.92
C GLU A 94 -7.96 1.92 -15.44
N LYS A 95 -6.85 2.49 -15.91
CA LYS A 95 -6.52 2.57 -17.35
C LYS A 95 -6.00 1.26 -17.96
N GLY A 96 -5.87 0.20 -17.19
CA GLY A 96 -5.45 -1.11 -17.69
C GLY A 96 -3.94 -1.25 -17.95
N SER A 97 -3.11 -0.33 -17.45
CA SER A 97 -1.65 -0.41 -17.53
C SER A 97 -1.08 -1.55 -16.69
N ASN A 98 0.15 -1.97 -17.01
CA ASN A 98 0.85 -3.02 -16.26
C ASN A 98 1.03 -2.63 -14.79
N GLY A 99 0.57 -3.50 -13.87
CA GLY A 99 0.57 -3.24 -12.42
C GLY A 99 1.96 -2.94 -11.83
N TYR A 100 3.01 -3.59 -12.34
CA TYR A 100 4.38 -3.35 -11.87
C TYR A 100 4.91 -1.98 -12.31
N VAL A 101 4.61 -1.60 -13.55
CA VAL A 101 4.96 -0.27 -14.08
C VAL A 101 4.23 0.82 -13.27
N ASN A 102 2.95 0.59 -12.95
CA ASN A 102 2.15 1.51 -12.16
C ASN A 102 2.70 1.71 -10.74
N ILE A 103 3.21 0.64 -10.11
CA ILE A 103 3.91 0.72 -8.82
C ILE A 103 5.18 1.55 -8.95
N GLY A 104 6.00 1.28 -9.97
CA GLY A 104 7.24 2.03 -10.22
C GLY A 104 6.99 3.52 -10.44
N ILE A 105 6.03 3.88 -11.27
CA ILE A 105 5.65 5.29 -11.53
C ILE A 105 5.14 5.96 -10.24
N ALA A 106 4.25 5.28 -9.50
CA ALA A 106 3.69 5.82 -8.26
C ALA A 106 4.77 6.03 -7.20
N ALA A 107 5.69 5.07 -7.04
CA ALA A 107 6.82 5.18 -6.11
C ALA A 107 7.75 6.32 -6.52
N PHE A 108 8.07 6.45 -7.80
CA PHE A 108 8.91 7.54 -8.32
C PHE A 108 8.29 8.90 -8.03
N VAL A 109 7.02 9.10 -8.38
CA VAL A 109 6.31 10.38 -8.15
C VAL A 109 6.20 10.70 -6.66
N SER A 110 5.86 9.70 -5.84
CA SER A 110 5.75 9.86 -4.39
C SER A 110 7.09 10.25 -3.77
N THR A 111 8.17 9.56 -4.14
CA THR A 111 9.53 9.87 -3.65
C THR A 111 10.01 11.23 -4.13
N LEU A 112 9.70 11.62 -5.39
CA LEU A 112 10.03 12.93 -5.92
C LEU A 112 9.32 14.05 -5.15
N LEU A 113 8.02 13.87 -4.82
CA LEU A 113 7.28 14.83 -4.00
C LEU A 113 7.85 14.93 -2.58
N ALA A 114 8.20 13.80 -1.98
CA ALA A 114 8.87 13.77 -0.69
C ALA A 114 10.23 14.49 -0.74
N TRP A 115 11.00 14.30 -1.81
CA TRP A 115 12.27 14.99 -2.02
C TRP A 115 12.07 16.50 -2.18
N LEU A 116 11.09 16.93 -2.99
CA LEU A 116 10.77 18.36 -3.15
C LEU A 116 10.38 19.01 -1.82
N SER A 117 9.68 18.31 -0.94
CA SER A 117 9.34 18.83 0.39
C SER A 117 10.57 19.10 1.27
N THR A 118 11.69 18.39 1.03
CA THR A 118 12.92 18.63 1.78
C THR A 118 13.54 20.03 1.49
N PHE A 119 13.30 20.57 0.29
CA PHE A 119 13.79 21.91 -0.04
C PHE A 119 13.17 22.99 0.83
N ILE A 120 11.93 22.80 1.32
CA ILE A 120 11.26 23.74 2.21
C ILE A 120 12.04 23.90 3.52
N SER A 121 12.71 22.83 3.97
CA SER A 121 13.52 22.82 5.19
C SER A 121 14.95 23.39 5.00
N THR A 122 15.31 23.80 3.78
CA THR A 122 16.64 24.38 3.53
C THR A 122 16.76 25.80 4.05
N PRO A 123 17.94 26.22 4.56
CA PRO A 123 18.16 27.59 5.01
C PRO A 123 17.93 28.65 3.92
N ALA A 124 18.09 28.27 2.65
CA ALA A 124 17.83 29.16 1.51
C ALA A 124 16.37 29.57 1.42
N VAL A 125 15.44 28.72 1.82
CA VAL A 125 14.00 29.02 1.80
C VAL A 125 13.58 29.74 3.09
N ALA A 126 14.27 29.54 4.20
CA ALA A 126 14.00 30.20 5.48
C ALA A 126 13.95 31.73 5.36
N GLN A 127 14.79 32.34 4.52
CA GLN A 127 14.85 33.80 4.34
C GLN A 127 13.62 34.38 3.61
N TYR A 128 12.84 33.55 2.91
CA TYR A 128 11.64 33.99 2.15
C TYR A 128 10.33 33.69 2.90
N LEU A 129 10.37 32.92 3.97
CA LEU A 129 9.20 32.52 4.74
C LEU A 129 9.14 33.28 6.08
N PRO A 130 7.95 33.67 6.56
CA PRO A 130 7.76 34.14 7.92
C PRO A 130 8.24 33.09 8.93
N GLU A 131 8.85 33.51 10.03
CA GLU A 131 9.43 32.61 11.05
C GLU A 131 8.43 31.56 11.58
N TRP A 132 7.18 31.98 11.81
CA TRP A 132 6.13 31.06 12.28
C TRP A 132 5.80 29.95 11.26
N LEU A 133 5.82 30.28 9.97
CA LEU A 133 5.54 29.32 8.90
C LEU A 133 6.71 28.39 8.68
N TYR A 134 7.92 28.91 8.71
CA TYR A 134 9.13 28.11 8.63
C TYR A 134 9.24 27.12 9.80
N ALA A 135 8.91 27.55 11.03
CA ALA A 135 8.92 26.66 12.21
C ALA A 135 7.95 25.48 12.08
N ILE A 136 6.81 25.66 11.40
CA ILE A 136 5.84 24.57 11.16
C ILE A 136 6.30 23.66 10.03
N LEU A 137 6.90 24.19 8.98
CA LEU A 137 7.30 23.43 7.79
C LEU A 137 8.71 22.85 7.88
N HIS A 138 9.51 23.30 8.82
CA HIS A 138 10.86 22.78 9.01
C HIS A 138 10.82 21.34 9.56
N THR A 139 11.70 20.51 9.04
CA THR A 139 11.93 19.13 9.57
C THR A 139 13.42 18.93 9.84
N ASP A 140 13.73 18.33 10.99
CA ASP A 140 15.07 17.92 11.34
C ASP A 140 15.47 16.59 10.68
N THR A 141 14.49 15.89 10.08
CA THR A 141 14.66 14.57 9.48
C THR A 141 14.26 14.52 8.01
N PRO A 142 14.85 15.36 7.13
CA PRO A 142 14.39 15.55 5.75
C PRO A 142 14.48 14.31 4.86
N TRP A 143 15.34 13.33 5.20
CA TRP A 143 15.53 12.12 4.41
C TRP A 143 14.54 11.00 4.72
N HIS A 144 13.87 11.03 5.87
CA HIS A 144 12.94 9.99 6.30
C HIS A 144 11.70 9.87 5.40
N PRO A 145 11.08 10.96 4.90
CA PRO A 145 9.97 10.86 3.97
C PRO A 145 10.32 10.13 2.68
N LEU A 146 11.54 10.27 2.17
CA LEU A 146 11.99 9.54 0.98
C LEU A 146 12.03 8.04 1.23
N MET A 147 12.58 7.63 2.38
CA MET A 147 12.66 6.21 2.76
C MET A 147 11.26 5.60 2.90
N ALA A 148 10.34 6.30 3.55
CA ALA A 148 8.97 5.85 3.72
C ALA A 148 8.24 5.70 2.37
N CYS A 149 8.40 6.65 1.46
CA CYS A 149 7.79 6.60 0.14
C CYS A 149 8.40 5.52 -0.77
N ALA A 150 9.69 5.23 -0.62
CA ALA A 150 10.36 4.16 -1.36
C ALA A 150 9.79 2.76 -1.04
N LEU A 151 9.16 2.58 0.12
CA LEU A 151 8.50 1.33 0.51
C LEU A 151 7.35 0.92 -0.41
N PHE A 152 6.86 1.80 -1.27
CA PHE A 152 5.92 1.41 -2.34
C PHE A 152 6.46 0.34 -3.27
N ILE A 153 7.78 0.29 -3.44
CA ILE A 153 8.46 -0.69 -4.31
C ILE A 153 8.51 -2.05 -3.64
N VAL A 154 8.48 -2.09 -2.30
CA VAL A 154 8.56 -3.36 -1.56
C VAL A 154 7.18 -4.02 -1.55
N PRO A 155 7.02 -5.17 -2.23
CA PRO A 155 5.76 -5.91 -2.23
C PRO A 155 5.59 -6.64 -0.90
N GLY A 156 5.04 -5.97 0.11
CA GLY A 156 4.98 -6.46 1.50
C GLY A 156 4.32 -7.84 1.63
N VAL A 157 3.18 -8.06 0.97
CA VAL A 157 2.47 -9.37 1.05
C VAL A 157 3.27 -10.50 0.42
N PRO A 158 3.81 -10.40 -0.81
CA PRO A 158 4.72 -11.39 -1.36
C PRO A 158 5.94 -11.65 -0.49
N LEU A 159 6.53 -10.61 0.11
CA LEU A 159 7.69 -10.76 0.99
C LEU A 159 7.36 -11.53 2.27
N ILE A 160 6.23 -11.21 2.92
CA ILE A 160 5.77 -11.93 4.12
C ILE A 160 5.50 -13.40 3.77
N ASN A 161 4.81 -13.66 2.66
CA ASN A 161 4.52 -15.02 2.21
C ASN A 161 5.82 -15.78 1.86
N PHE A 162 6.78 -15.13 1.21
CA PHE A 162 8.10 -15.71 0.94
C PHE A 162 8.79 -16.15 2.25
N VAL A 163 8.84 -15.26 3.24
CA VAL A 163 9.46 -15.57 4.54
C VAL A 163 8.71 -16.70 5.25
N SER A 164 7.37 -16.68 5.23
CA SER A 164 6.54 -17.73 5.82
C SER A 164 6.81 -19.09 5.16
N ASP A 165 6.80 -19.15 3.82
CA ASP A 165 7.10 -20.38 3.07
C ASP A 165 8.52 -20.91 3.36
N MET A 166 9.50 -20.00 3.55
CA MET A 166 10.88 -20.40 3.93
C MET A 166 10.93 -21.01 5.32
N ILE A 167 10.21 -20.44 6.29
CA ILE A 167 10.12 -20.97 7.66
C ILE A 167 9.40 -22.34 7.68
N GLU A 168 8.37 -22.49 6.87
CA GLU A 168 7.62 -23.73 6.74
C GLU A 168 8.30 -24.78 5.85
N SER A 169 9.56 -24.55 5.45
CA SER A 169 10.37 -25.44 4.60
C SER A 169 9.83 -25.63 3.16
N HIS A 170 8.93 -24.75 2.70
CA HIS A 170 8.43 -24.73 1.32
C HIS A 170 9.32 -23.88 0.40
N ILE A 171 10.62 -24.17 0.34
CA ILE A 171 11.66 -23.35 -0.29
C ILE A 171 11.35 -23.02 -1.75
N GLN A 172 10.87 -23.99 -2.54
CA GLN A 172 10.56 -23.77 -3.96
C GLN A 172 9.38 -22.81 -4.17
N MET A 173 8.34 -22.90 -3.32
CA MET A 173 7.22 -21.95 -3.35
C MET A 173 7.64 -20.55 -2.90
N GLY A 174 8.44 -20.44 -1.85
CA GLY A 174 8.98 -19.19 -1.39
C GLY A 174 9.77 -18.48 -2.49
N LEU A 175 10.74 -19.16 -3.12
CA LEU A 175 11.53 -18.61 -4.21
C LEU A 175 10.68 -18.16 -5.40
N SER A 176 9.65 -18.91 -5.78
CA SER A 176 8.75 -18.51 -6.88
C SER A 176 7.90 -17.28 -6.60
N ARG A 177 7.71 -16.93 -5.33
CA ARG A 177 7.00 -15.70 -4.89
C ARG A 177 7.91 -14.49 -4.72
N ALA A 178 9.23 -14.74 -4.57
CA ALA A 178 10.23 -13.68 -4.45
C ALA A 178 10.64 -13.07 -5.79
N ILE A 179 10.45 -13.81 -6.90
CA ILE A 179 10.72 -13.40 -8.27
C ILE A 179 9.48 -12.80 -8.92
#